data_adf491f43f337adaaf4c3bd665e95788
#
_entry.id   adf491f43f337adaaf4c3bd665e95788
#
_cell.length_a   1.000
_cell.length_b   1.000
_cell.length_c   1.000
_cell.angle_alpha   90.00
_cell.angle_beta   90.00
_cell.angle_gamma   90.00
#
_symmetry.space_group_name_H-M   'P 1'
#
loop_
_entity.id
_entity.type
_entity.pdbx_description
1 polymer ?
#
loop_
_entity_poly.entity_id
_entity_poly.type
_entity_poly.pdbx_seq_one_letter_code
_entity_poly.pdbx_strand_id
1 'polypeptide(L)'
;MKYLDPKSDVTFKKVFGEHKDLLISFLNAMLPLREENYIVTLEYLSPELVPINPDKKDTIVDVRCKDKDGRQFIVEMQMYWTNAFKKRALLNTCKAYSMPAEKGEKYTELKPVYTLSLVNDIAFPELDEFYHCYKLTHTQNTTYTIDDIMMIFVELPKFSPKSYNEKKMQVLWLRYLTEINERTQHVDEELIGDANVCKALSLVEESAYTDDELYAIDHYWDAVSRERTVLAEKYERGHAEGLEEGTEIGVAKGRAKGHAEGLEEGLAKGEKKRSAEIAKTMLSMNIPLETISKATGLSKDELLNI
;
A
#
# COMPACT_ATOMS: atom_id res chain seq x y z
N MET A 1 11.89 11.68 32.12
CA MET A 1 12.57 11.89 30.85
C MET A 1 11.48 12.14 29.81
N LYS A 2 11.69 13.02 28.87
CA LYS A 2 10.78 13.28 27.76
C LYS A 2 11.46 12.81 26.50
N TYR A 3 10.77 11.95 25.73
CA TYR A 3 11.27 11.41 24.49
C TYR A 3 10.66 12.13 23.29
N LEU A 4 11.37 12.15 22.20
CA LEU A 4 10.90 12.59 20.88
C LEU A 4 10.49 11.36 20.07
N ASP A 5 9.56 11.54 19.12
CA ASP A 5 9.15 10.44 18.26
C ASP A 5 10.30 10.05 17.30
N PRO A 6 10.79 8.80 17.34
CA PRO A 6 11.89 8.34 16.48
C PRO A 6 11.56 8.30 14.98
N LYS A 7 10.29 8.54 14.61
CA LYS A 7 9.82 8.59 13.22
C LYS A 7 9.96 9.96 12.57
N SER A 8 10.30 11.02 13.33
CA SER A 8 10.58 12.31 12.69
C SER A 8 11.86 12.24 11.85
N ASP A 9 11.92 13.03 10.79
CA ASP A 9 13.11 13.06 9.89
C ASP A 9 14.40 13.33 10.66
N VAL A 10 14.36 14.27 11.60
CA VAL A 10 15.52 14.68 12.42
C VAL A 10 15.96 13.57 13.36
N THR A 11 15.04 12.98 14.13
CA THR A 11 15.35 11.90 15.07
C THR A 11 15.80 10.63 14.34
N PHE A 12 15.14 10.28 13.24
CA PHE A 12 15.48 9.12 12.43
C PHE A 12 16.90 9.21 11.86
N LYS A 13 17.24 10.36 11.28
CA LYS A 13 18.60 10.62 10.74
C LYS A 13 19.64 10.67 11.84
N LYS A 14 19.35 11.26 12.99
CA LYS A 14 20.26 11.27 14.14
C LYS A 14 20.59 9.85 14.62
N VAL A 15 19.59 8.97 14.73
CA VAL A 15 19.79 7.58 15.18
C VAL A 15 20.43 6.71 14.11
N PHE A 16 19.91 6.72 12.89
CA PHE A 16 20.32 5.77 11.85
C PHE A 16 21.27 6.37 10.80
N GLY A 17 21.30 7.70 10.66
CA GLY A 17 22.20 8.39 9.73
C GLY A 17 23.56 8.74 10.33
N GLU A 18 23.70 8.80 11.66
CA GLU A 18 24.94 9.19 12.34
C GLU A 18 25.60 8.03 13.11
N HIS A 19 24.83 7.00 13.48
CA HIS A 19 25.31 5.87 14.30
C HIS A 19 25.31 4.55 13.52
N LYS A 20 26.48 4.21 12.94
CA LYS A 20 26.66 2.99 12.12
C LYS A 20 26.33 1.70 12.87
N ASP A 21 26.67 1.62 14.14
CA ASP A 21 26.41 0.46 14.99
C ASP A 21 24.91 0.20 15.15
N LEU A 22 24.13 1.25 15.36
CA LEU A 22 22.66 1.16 15.44
C LEU A 22 22.05 0.78 14.08
N LEU A 23 22.54 1.39 13.00
CA LEU A 23 22.07 1.06 11.65
C LEU A 23 22.41 -0.39 11.28
N ILE A 24 23.58 -0.90 11.63
CA ILE A 24 23.97 -2.31 11.42
C ILE A 24 23.01 -3.25 12.18
N SER A 25 22.78 -2.98 13.47
CA SER A 25 21.86 -3.76 14.29
C SER A 25 20.46 -3.77 13.69
N PHE A 26 19.97 -2.59 13.29
CA PHE A 26 18.64 -2.42 12.69
C PHE A 26 18.49 -3.16 11.35
N LEU A 27 19.44 -2.98 10.44
CA LEU A 27 19.41 -3.65 9.12
C LEU A 27 19.50 -5.17 9.25
N ASN A 28 20.38 -5.69 10.11
CA ASN A 28 20.48 -7.14 10.35
C ASN A 28 19.21 -7.72 10.98
N ALA A 29 18.47 -6.93 11.74
CA ALA A 29 17.18 -7.32 12.31
C ALA A 29 16.08 -7.32 11.24
N MET A 30 16.01 -6.29 10.39
CA MET A 30 14.94 -6.07 9.43
C MET A 30 15.10 -6.84 8.11
N LEU A 31 16.34 -7.03 7.64
CA LEU A 31 16.58 -7.67 6.36
C LEU A 31 16.57 -9.20 6.48
N PRO A 32 16.11 -9.93 5.44
CA PRO A 32 16.07 -11.38 5.44
C PRO A 32 17.45 -11.98 5.13
N LEU A 33 18.47 -11.50 5.83
CA LEU A 33 19.84 -11.98 5.69
C LEU A 33 20.05 -13.25 6.53
N ARG A 34 20.88 -14.16 6.03
CA ARG A 34 21.41 -15.27 6.82
C ARG A 34 22.57 -14.79 7.67
N GLU A 35 22.86 -15.47 8.77
CA GLU A 35 23.92 -15.08 9.73
C GLU A 35 25.28 -14.90 9.05
N GLU A 36 25.63 -15.80 8.10
CA GLU A 36 26.87 -15.71 7.33
C GLU A 36 26.96 -14.45 6.45
N ASN A 37 25.82 -13.82 6.16
CA ASN A 37 25.70 -12.62 5.33
C ASN A 37 25.35 -11.36 6.12
N TYR A 38 25.44 -11.41 7.45
CA TYR A 38 25.18 -10.24 8.27
C TYR A 38 26.15 -9.11 7.97
N ILE A 39 25.63 -7.90 8.05
CA ILE A 39 26.37 -6.67 7.88
C ILE A 39 27.25 -6.49 9.10
N VAL A 40 28.55 -6.34 8.89
CA VAL A 40 29.54 -6.14 9.97
C VAL A 40 30.06 -4.71 9.98
N THR A 41 30.18 -4.11 8.79
CA THR A 41 30.66 -2.73 8.63
C THR A 41 29.83 -2.00 7.60
N LEU A 42 29.65 -0.69 7.79
CA LEU A 42 28.94 0.19 6.84
C LEU A 42 29.75 1.44 6.54
N GLU A 43 29.60 1.91 5.32
CA GLU A 43 30.01 3.24 4.86
C GLU A 43 28.75 4.01 4.41
N TYR A 44 28.51 5.20 4.97
CA TYR A 44 27.46 6.06 4.49
C TYR A 44 27.77 6.59 3.11
N LEU A 45 26.76 6.67 2.28
CA LEU A 45 26.79 7.26 0.95
C LEU A 45 25.95 8.54 0.94
N SER A 46 26.15 9.39 -0.07
CA SER A 46 25.25 10.54 -0.26
C SER A 46 23.80 10.06 -0.34
N PRO A 47 22.88 10.65 0.40
CA PRO A 47 21.46 10.36 0.31
C PRO A 47 20.85 10.84 -1.02
N GLU A 48 21.55 11.70 -1.74
CA GLU A 48 21.13 12.21 -3.04
C GLU A 48 21.37 11.16 -4.13
N LEU A 49 20.32 10.82 -4.85
CA LEU A 49 20.36 9.94 -6.03
C LEU A 49 20.26 10.82 -7.28
N VAL A 50 21.38 11.49 -7.58
CA VAL A 50 21.49 12.40 -8.74
C VAL A 50 21.51 11.59 -10.02
N PRO A 51 20.61 11.84 -10.99
CA PRO A 51 20.66 11.18 -12.28
C PRO A 51 21.83 11.72 -13.12
N ILE A 52 22.37 10.87 -13.99
CA ILE A 52 23.44 11.23 -14.94
C ILE A 52 23.01 12.36 -15.89
N ASN A 53 21.69 12.49 -16.14
CA ASN A 53 21.12 13.54 -16.98
C ASN A 53 20.44 14.61 -16.10
N PRO A 54 20.85 15.90 -16.19
CA PRO A 54 20.27 17.02 -15.43
C PRO A 54 18.76 17.22 -15.61
N ASP A 55 18.20 16.77 -16.75
CA ASP A 55 16.76 16.88 -17.03
C ASP A 55 15.91 15.82 -16.28
N LYS A 56 16.54 14.90 -15.58
CA LYS A 56 15.84 13.88 -14.80
C LYS A 56 15.71 14.32 -13.34
N LYS A 57 14.65 13.83 -12.71
CA LYS A 57 14.28 14.15 -11.33
C LYS A 57 15.33 13.63 -10.34
N ASP A 58 15.92 14.51 -9.56
CA ASP A 58 16.68 14.17 -8.37
C ASP A 58 15.77 13.58 -7.31
N THR A 59 16.30 12.66 -6.52
CA THR A 59 15.60 12.09 -5.39
C THR A 59 16.53 12.00 -4.19
N ILE A 60 16.01 12.30 -3.01
CA ILE A 60 16.72 12.21 -1.74
C ILE A 60 16.07 11.09 -0.95
N VAL A 61 16.89 10.26 -0.31
CA VAL A 61 16.49 9.20 0.62
C VAL A 61 16.97 9.54 2.02
N ASP A 62 16.36 8.97 3.06
CA ASP A 62 16.71 9.34 4.43
C ASP A 62 18.10 8.85 4.80
N VAL A 63 18.39 7.56 4.56
CA VAL A 63 19.71 6.96 4.80
C VAL A 63 20.10 6.08 3.63
N ARG A 64 21.35 6.24 3.16
CA ARG A 64 21.97 5.38 2.15
C ARG A 64 23.34 4.96 2.59
N CYS A 65 23.64 3.67 2.47
CA CYS A 65 24.94 3.11 2.85
C CYS A 65 25.30 1.90 2.00
N LYS A 66 26.57 1.48 2.09
CA LYS A 66 27.07 0.22 1.54
C LYS A 66 27.87 -0.54 2.59
N ASP A 67 27.92 -1.85 2.46
CA ASP A 67 28.79 -2.69 3.27
C ASP A 67 30.17 -2.94 2.61
N LYS A 68 30.99 -3.79 3.26
CA LYS A 68 32.32 -4.16 2.76
C LYS A 68 32.28 -4.92 1.42
N ASP A 69 31.16 -5.61 1.13
CA ASP A 69 30.99 -6.42 -0.08
C ASP A 69 30.37 -5.58 -1.23
N GLY A 70 30.11 -4.30 -0.96
CA GLY A 70 29.55 -3.34 -1.91
C GLY A 70 28.01 -3.41 -2.04
N ARG A 71 27.32 -4.25 -1.23
CA ARG A 71 25.87 -4.26 -1.19
C ARG A 71 25.37 -2.92 -0.69
N GLN A 72 24.36 -2.35 -1.36
CA GLN A 72 23.82 -1.05 -1.01
C GLN A 72 22.50 -1.19 -0.24
N PHE A 73 22.30 -0.30 0.71
CA PHE A 73 21.09 -0.26 1.54
C PHE A 73 20.53 1.14 1.51
N ILE A 74 19.24 1.24 1.25
CA ILE A 74 18.44 2.45 1.34
C ILE A 74 17.43 2.23 2.45
N VAL A 75 17.33 3.17 3.39
CA VAL A 75 16.32 3.15 4.45
C VAL A 75 15.53 4.44 4.38
N GLU A 76 14.22 4.32 4.35
CA GLU A 76 13.28 5.44 4.30
C GLU A 76 12.21 5.30 5.39
N MET A 77 11.87 6.40 6.06
CA MET A 77 10.74 6.52 6.99
C MET A 77 9.63 7.33 6.32
N GLN A 78 8.49 6.71 6.07
CA GLN A 78 7.37 7.32 5.36
C GLN A 78 6.14 7.39 6.25
N MET A 79 5.59 8.60 6.45
CA MET A 79 4.44 8.80 7.32
C MET A 79 3.11 8.39 6.68
N TYR A 80 2.95 8.59 5.37
CA TYR A 80 1.73 8.26 4.64
C TYR A 80 2.01 7.43 3.40
N TRP A 81 1.18 6.40 3.18
CA TRP A 81 1.26 5.61 1.97
C TRP A 81 0.60 6.28 0.78
N THR A 82 1.28 6.26 -0.35
CA THR A 82 0.71 6.66 -1.64
C THR A 82 1.24 5.75 -2.76
N ASN A 83 0.44 5.58 -3.82
CA ASN A 83 0.92 4.87 -5.02
C ASN A 83 2.15 5.56 -5.64
N ALA A 84 2.30 6.87 -5.44
CA ALA A 84 3.47 7.62 -5.87
C ALA A 84 4.72 7.23 -5.06
N PHE A 85 4.59 6.99 -3.74
CA PHE A 85 5.69 6.52 -2.90
C PHE A 85 6.21 5.15 -3.36
N LYS A 86 5.32 4.18 -3.59
CA LYS A 86 5.70 2.85 -4.10
C LYS A 86 6.56 2.95 -5.38
N LYS A 87 6.14 3.81 -6.33
CA LYS A 87 6.89 4.06 -7.57
C LYS A 87 8.22 4.77 -7.31
N ARG A 88 8.25 5.71 -6.35
CA ARG A 88 9.48 6.42 -5.96
C ARG A 88 10.48 5.46 -5.32
N ALA A 89 10.06 4.60 -4.40
CA ALA A 89 10.92 3.60 -3.78
C ALA A 89 11.55 2.67 -4.83
N LEU A 90 10.75 2.18 -5.79
CA LEU A 90 11.26 1.38 -6.91
C LEU A 90 12.27 2.16 -7.76
N LEU A 91 11.96 3.42 -8.10
CA LEU A 91 12.87 4.28 -8.87
C LEU A 91 14.19 4.50 -8.14
N ASN A 92 14.15 4.77 -6.82
CA ASN A 92 15.34 4.97 -5.99
C ASN A 92 16.21 3.71 -5.97
N THR A 93 15.59 2.55 -5.81
CA THR A 93 16.27 1.24 -5.85
C THR A 93 16.97 1.02 -7.21
N CYS A 94 16.27 1.27 -8.32
CA CYS A 94 16.83 1.13 -9.66
C CYS A 94 17.96 2.13 -9.92
N LYS A 95 17.85 3.38 -9.45
CA LYS A 95 18.92 4.38 -9.53
C LYS A 95 20.16 3.91 -8.78
N ALA A 96 20.01 3.48 -7.51
CA ALA A 96 21.11 2.99 -6.71
C ALA A 96 21.81 1.79 -7.35
N TYR A 97 21.05 0.89 -7.98
CA TYR A 97 21.59 -0.27 -8.69
C TYR A 97 22.37 0.12 -9.96
N SER A 98 21.91 1.13 -10.70
CA SER A 98 22.53 1.55 -11.97
C SER A 98 23.65 2.56 -11.81
N MET A 99 23.70 3.33 -10.71
CA MET A 99 24.71 4.39 -10.52
C MET A 99 26.18 3.94 -10.55
N PRO A 100 26.54 2.74 -10.02
CA PRO A 100 27.93 2.27 -10.04
C PRO A 100 28.42 1.84 -11.43
N ALA A 101 27.52 1.67 -12.41
CA ALA A 101 27.86 1.16 -13.75
C ALA A 101 28.54 2.25 -14.59
N GLU A 102 29.85 2.35 -14.52
CA GLU A 102 30.65 3.22 -15.41
C GLU A 102 30.87 2.58 -16.78
N LYS A 103 31.18 3.45 -17.78
CA LYS A 103 31.45 2.96 -19.11
C LYS A 103 32.72 2.11 -19.16
N GLY A 104 32.55 0.81 -19.44
CA GLY A 104 33.65 -0.17 -19.49
C GLY A 104 33.73 -1.12 -18.29
N GLU A 105 32.95 -0.88 -17.24
CA GLU A 105 32.82 -1.82 -16.14
C GLU A 105 32.04 -3.09 -16.57
N LYS A 106 32.37 -4.21 -15.92
CA LYS A 106 31.67 -5.47 -16.18
C LYS A 106 30.37 -5.49 -15.40
N TYR A 107 29.30 -5.94 -16.01
CA TYR A 107 28.00 -6.13 -15.32
C TYR A 107 28.07 -7.06 -14.10
N THR A 108 29.10 -7.94 -14.02
CA THR A 108 29.37 -8.80 -12.86
C THR A 108 29.85 -8.04 -11.61
N GLU A 109 30.22 -6.76 -11.77
CA GLU A 109 30.64 -5.90 -10.65
C GLU A 109 29.44 -5.20 -9.98
N LEU A 110 28.25 -5.22 -10.61
CA LEU A 110 27.04 -4.70 -10.00
C LEU A 110 26.73 -5.47 -8.70
N LYS A 111 26.34 -4.73 -7.67
CA LYS A 111 26.05 -5.28 -6.34
C LYS A 111 24.59 -5.14 -5.97
N PRO A 112 24.05 -6.07 -5.20
CA PRO A 112 22.65 -6.01 -4.76
C PRO A 112 22.29 -4.72 -4.03
N VAL A 113 21.05 -4.27 -4.24
CA VAL A 113 20.45 -3.14 -3.54
C VAL A 113 19.24 -3.59 -2.74
N TYR A 114 19.26 -3.26 -1.45
CA TYR A 114 18.18 -3.51 -0.51
C TYR A 114 17.52 -2.18 -0.13
N THR A 115 16.23 -2.07 -0.34
CA THR A 115 15.46 -0.89 0.09
C THR A 115 14.51 -1.30 1.20
N LEU A 116 14.65 -0.68 2.36
CA LEU A 116 13.79 -0.85 3.53
C LEU A 116 12.96 0.42 3.71
N SER A 117 11.67 0.32 3.48
CA SER A 117 10.71 1.40 3.68
C SER A 117 9.87 1.10 4.92
N LEU A 118 10.03 1.90 5.96
CA LEU A 118 9.18 1.89 7.15
C LEU A 118 7.99 2.80 6.88
N VAL A 119 6.78 2.28 6.98
CA VAL A 119 5.56 3.01 6.64
C VAL A 119 4.67 3.13 7.87
N ASN A 120 4.42 4.36 8.31
CA ASN A 120 3.53 4.64 9.44
C ASN A 120 2.05 4.77 8.99
N ASP A 121 1.65 3.95 8.03
CA ASP A 121 0.34 3.92 7.41
C ASP A 121 0.01 2.50 6.93
N ILE A 122 -1.24 2.27 6.50
CA ILE A 122 -1.67 1.02 5.88
C ILE A 122 -1.42 1.08 4.38
N ALA A 123 -0.43 0.32 3.91
CA ALA A 123 -0.01 0.26 2.52
C ALA A 123 -0.77 -0.80 1.71
N PHE A 124 -1.08 -1.94 2.32
CA PHE A 124 -1.68 -3.11 1.70
C PHE A 124 -2.87 -3.59 2.54
N PRO A 125 -4.04 -2.92 2.46
CA PRO A 125 -5.20 -3.22 3.33
C PRO A 125 -5.76 -4.63 3.14
N GLU A 126 -5.46 -5.28 2.01
CA GLU A 126 -5.86 -6.65 1.68
C GLU A 126 -4.99 -7.74 2.31
N LEU A 127 -3.84 -7.38 2.91
CA LEU A 127 -2.90 -8.29 3.56
C LEU A 127 -2.87 -8.02 5.06
N ASP A 128 -2.86 -9.08 5.87
CA ASP A 128 -2.82 -8.97 7.34
C ASP A 128 -1.39 -8.79 7.88
N GLU A 129 -0.39 -9.21 7.11
CA GLU A 129 1.01 -9.13 7.48
C GLU A 129 1.49 -7.67 7.53
N PHE A 130 2.41 -7.39 8.45
CA PHE A 130 3.07 -6.08 8.57
C PHE A 130 4.36 -5.97 7.76
N TYR A 131 4.94 -7.11 7.33
CA TYR A 131 6.24 -7.19 6.68
C TYR A 131 6.11 -7.77 5.27
N HIS A 132 6.48 -6.99 4.26
CA HIS A 132 6.36 -7.36 2.85
C HIS A 132 7.70 -7.29 2.17
N CYS A 133 8.20 -8.43 1.69
CA CYS A 133 9.46 -8.53 0.97
C CYS A 133 9.22 -8.87 -0.50
N TYR A 134 9.71 -8.01 -1.38
CA TYR A 134 9.60 -8.16 -2.82
C TYR A 134 10.97 -8.41 -3.44
N LYS A 135 11.04 -9.38 -4.34
CA LYS A 135 12.20 -9.69 -5.19
C LYS A 135 11.75 -10.14 -6.57
N LEU A 136 12.65 -10.11 -7.54
CA LEU A 136 12.35 -10.58 -8.88
C LEU A 136 12.33 -12.12 -8.87
N THR A 137 11.20 -12.69 -9.27
CA THR A 137 10.95 -14.13 -9.18
C THR A 137 10.41 -14.64 -10.51
N HIS A 138 10.86 -15.82 -10.94
CA HIS A 138 10.33 -16.49 -12.13
C HIS A 138 8.86 -16.85 -11.91
N THR A 139 7.98 -16.42 -12.82
CA THR A 139 6.52 -16.50 -12.65
C THR A 139 5.95 -17.92 -12.56
N GLN A 140 6.60 -18.89 -13.19
CA GLN A 140 6.16 -20.29 -13.18
C GLN A 140 6.93 -21.16 -12.18
N ASN A 141 8.13 -20.73 -11.77
CA ASN A 141 8.94 -21.43 -10.79
C ASN A 141 9.53 -20.44 -9.79
N THR A 142 8.83 -20.22 -8.70
CA THR A 142 9.15 -19.22 -7.68
C THR A 142 10.42 -19.51 -6.87
N THR A 143 11.06 -20.68 -7.06
CA THR A 143 12.35 -20.98 -6.45
C THR A 143 13.52 -20.29 -7.17
N TYR A 144 13.32 -19.88 -8.45
CA TYR A 144 14.31 -19.12 -9.21
C TYR A 144 14.10 -17.63 -9.01
N THR A 145 15.08 -16.98 -8.40
CA THR A 145 15.05 -15.54 -8.09
C THR A 145 16.29 -14.84 -8.64
N ILE A 146 16.11 -13.55 -8.93
CA ILE A 146 17.21 -12.60 -9.15
C ILE A 146 17.25 -11.73 -7.90
N ASP A 147 18.30 -11.86 -7.11
CA ASP A 147 18.41 -11.28 -5.77
C ASP A 147 19.14 -9.93 -5.75
N ASP A 148 19.40 -9.34 -6.93
CA ASP A 148 20.07 -8.04 -7.07
C ASP A 148 19.24 -6.87 -6.59
N ILE A 149 17.92 -6.99 -6.59
CA ILE A 149 16.98 -5.98 -6.09
C ILE A 149 16.04 -6.62 -5.08
N MET A 150 16.04 -6.07 -3.88
CA MET A 150 15.13 -6.46 -2.82
C MET A 150 14.48 -5.22 -2.21
N MET A 151 13.14 -5.20 -2.19
CA MET A 151 12.36 -4.11 -1.61
C MET A 151 11.55 -4.64 -0.44
N ILE A 152 11.71 -4.03 0.72
CA ILE A 152 11.00 -4.38 1.95
C ILE A 152 10.12 -3.19 2.35
N PHE A 153 8.84 -3.46 2.61
CA PHE A 153 7.92 -2.52 3.23
C PHE A 153 7.48 -3.07 4.58
N VAL A 154 7.55 -2.24 5.61
CA VAL A 154 7.12 -2.58 6.97
C VAL A 154 6.03 -1.60 7.38
N GLU A 155 4.80 -2.11 7.54
CA GLU A 155 3.63 -1.33 7.97
C GLU A 155 3.58 -1.26 9.49
N LEU A 156 4.11 -0.18 10.06
CA LEU A 156 4.20 -0.02 11.52
C LEU A 156 2.86 -0.14 12.25
N PRO A 157 1.72 0.36 11.72
CA PRO A 157 0.43 0.24 12.38
C PRO A 157 -0.11 -1.20 12.49
N LYS A 158 0.35 -2.12 11.63
CA LYS A 158 -0.04 -3.54 11.69
C LYS A 158 0.83 -4.37 12.63
N PHE A 159 1.99 -3.82 13.02
CA PHE A 159 2.88 -4.54 13.92
C PHE A 159 2.24 -4.77 15.28
N SER A 160 2.27 -6.02 15.73
CA SER A 160 1.85 -6.43 17.05
C SER A 160 2.83 -7.47 17.59
N PRO A 161 3.46 -7.27 18.76
CA PRO A 161 4.53 -8.13 19.29
C PRO A 161 4.09 -9.54 19.72
N LYS A 162 2.97 -10.05 19.21
CA LYS A 162 2.34 -11.31 19.65
C LYS A 162 2.84 -12.57 18.95
N SER A 163 3.70 -12.48 17.93
CA SER A 163 4.14 -13.68 17.20
C SER A 163 5.51 -14.16 17.67
N TYR A 164 5.57 -15.40 18.15
CA TYR A 164 6.80 -16.11 18.58
C TYR A 164 7.77 -16.42 17.42
N ASN A 165 7.43 -16.09 16.17
CA ASN A 165 8.22 -16.41 14.98
C ASN A 165 9.14 -15.28 14.52
N GLU A 166 9.10 -14.13 15.19
CA GLU A 166 9.89 -12.96 14.82
C GLU A 166 11.26 -13.00 15.51
N LYS A 167 12.29 -12.54 14.80
CA LYS A 167 13.61 -12.35 15.38
C LYS A 167 13.49 -11.37 16.56
N LYS A 168 14.03 -11.71 17.75
CA LYS A 168 13.93 -10.86 18.94
C LYS A 168 14.34 -9.40 18.65
N MET A 169 15.45 -9.19 17.93
CA MET A 169 15.92 -7.84 17.60
C MET A 169 14.99 -7.09 16.66
N GLN A 170 14.28 -7.77 15.75
CA GLN A 170 13.26 -7.16 14.90
C GLN A 170 12.10 -6.62 15.75
N VAL A 171 11.63 -7.41 16.71
CA VAL A 171 10.57 -6.99 17.64
C VAL A 171 11.00 -5.78 18.46
N LEU A 172 12.21 -5.78 19.03
CA LEU A 172 12.72 -4.67 19.85
C LEU A 172 12.83 -3.36 19.04
N TRP A 173 13.34 -3.41 17.80
CA TRP A 173 13.41 -2.24 16.93
C TRP A 173 12.04 -1.74 16.49
N LEU A 174 11.10 -2.64 16.19
CA LEU A 174 9.73 -2.23 15.84
C LEU A 174 9.00 -1.64 17.04
N ARG A 175 9.17 -2.21 18.24
CA ARG A 175 8.64 -1.63 19.49
C ARG A 175 9.23 -0.23 19.75
N TYR A 176 10.54 -0.07 19.56
CA TYR A 176 11.18 1.24 19.67
C TYR A 176 10.52 2.28 18.73
N LEU A 177 10.25 1.92 17.47
CA LEU A 177 9.62 2.82 16.51
C LEU A 177 8.12 3.06 16.77
N THR A 178 7.41 2.14 17.40
CA THR A 178 5.94 2.22 17.57
C THR A 178 5.51 2.66 18.96
N GLU A 179 6.30 2.37 20.00
CA GLU A 179 5.94 2.64 21.39
C GLU A 179 6.56 3.93 21.93
N ILE A 180 7.69 4.40 21.37
CA ILE A 180 8.37 5.61 21.84
C ILE A 180 7.84 6.85 21.11
N ASN A 181 7.44 7.86 21.89
CA ASN A 181 6.97 9.17 21.41
C ASN A 181 6.94 10.17 22.58
N GLU A 182 6.49 11.41 22.34
CA GLU A 182 6.45 12.50 23.33
C GLU A 182 5.56 12.21 24.55
N ARG A 183 4.68 11.22 24.46
CA ARG A 183 3.77 10.81 25.56
C ARG A 183 4.35 9.66 26.38
N THR A 184 5.48 9.09 26.00
CA THR A 184 6.12 7.97 26.68
C THR A 184 6.64 8.43 28.03
N GLN A 185 6.05 7.93 29.12
CA GLN A 185 6.47 8.21 30.49
C GLN A 185 7.32 7.08 31.08
N HIS A 186 7.10 5.87 30.59
CA HIS A 186 7.80 4.67 31.03
C HIS A 186 8.20 3.84 29.81
N VAL A 187 9.44 3.37 29.81
CA VAL A 187 9.98 2.49 28.78
C VAL A 187 10.06 1.08 29.34
N ASP A 188 9.64 0.10 28.54
CA ASP A 188 9.67 -1.32 28.92
C ASP A 188 11.10 -1.80 29.19
N GLU A 189 11.29 -2.63 30.20
CA GLU A 189 12.58 -3.17 30.61
C GLU A 189 13.28 -3.98 29.51
N GLU A 190 12.54 -4.62 28.62
CA GLU A 190 13.12 -5.34 27.48
C GLU A 190 13.80 -4.40 26.47
N LEU A 191 13.24 -3.20 26.26
CA LEU A 191 13.86 -2.18 25.39
C LEU A 191 15.13 -1.62 26.04
N ILE A 192 15.09 -1.33 27.32
CA ILE A 192 16.24 -0.83 28.08
C ILE A 192 17.33 -1.90 28.19
N GLY A 193 16.96 -3.18 28.27
CA GLY A 193 17.88 -4.31 28.43
C GLY A 193 18.75 -4.61 27.19
N ASP A 194 18.40 -4.12 26.02
CA ASP A 194 19.22 -4.25 24.83
C ASP A 194 20.12 -3.03 24.64
N ALA A 195 21.44 -3.24 24.47
CA ALA A 195 22.43 -2.17 24.41
C ALA A 195 22.22 -1.21 23.22
N ASN A 196 21.80 -1.72 22.06
CA ASN A 196 21.58 -0.90 20.87
C ASN A 196 20.30 -0.06 21.02
N VAL A 197 19.21 -0.70 21.45
CA VAL A 197 17.92 -0.01 21.66
C VAL A 197 18.03 0.99 22.80
N CYS A 198 18.71 0.64 23.90
CA CYS A 198 18.99 1.57 25.01
C CYS A 198 19.79 2.80 24.55
N LYS A 199 20.82 2.60 23.71
CA LYS A 199 21.55 3.71 23.09
C LYS A 199 20.64 4.55 22.19
N ALA A 200 19.80 3.92 21.36
CA ALA A 200 18.85 4.64 20.51
C ALA A 200 17.83 5.46 21.33
N LEU A 201 17.35 4.92 22.45
CA LEU A 201 16.48 5.65 23.40
C LEU A 201 17.17 6.92 23.94
N SER A 202 18.44 6.84 24.34
CA SER A 202 19.17 8.02 24.83
C SER A 202 19.34 9.09 23.76
N LEU A 203 19.40 8.71 22.48
CA LEU A 203 19.52 9.63 21.36
C LEU A 203 18.21 10.35 21.01
N VAL A 204 17.06 9.83 21.43
CA VAL A 204 15.76 10.48 21.23
C VAL A 204 15.24 11.15 22.50
N GLU A 205 16.05 11.28 23.55
CA GLU A 205 15.70 12.15 24.69
C GLU A 205 15.72 13.61 24.26
N GLU A 206 14.69 14.37 24.61
CA GLU A 206 14.59 15.82 24.25
C GLU A 206 15.83 16.60 24.68
N SER A 207 16.41 16.25 25.82
CA SER A 207 17.65 16.87 26.34
C SER A 207 18.90 16.68 25.45
N ALA A 208 18.84 15.76 24.49
CA ALA A 208 19.94 15.53 23.54
C ALA A 208 19.86 16.42 22.27
N TYR A 209 18.91 17.35 22.23
CA TYR A 209 18.65 18.23 21.08
C TYR A 209 18.83 19.70 21.41
N THR A 210 19.31 20.44 20.42
CA THR A 210 19.34 21.92 20.46
C THR A 210 17.96 22.49 20.17
N ASP A 211 17.76 23.77 20.51
CA ASP A 211 16.52 24.50 20.23
C ASP A 211 16.20 24.51 18.71
N ASP A 212 17.23 24.64 17.86
CA ASP A 212 17.05 24.60 16.39
C ASP A 212 16.61 23.22 15.89
N GLU A 213 17.14 22.14 16.45
CA GLU A 213 16.70 20.77 16.13
C GLU A 213 15.27 20.52 16.60
N LEU A 214 14.90 20.96 17.80
CA LEU A 214 13.54 20.87 18.32
C LEU A 214 12.56 21.64 17.43
N TYR A 215 12.92 22.85 17.00
CA TYR A 215 12.13 23.63 16.06
C TYR A 215 11.96 22.92 14.71
N ALA A 216 13.00 22.27 14.19
CA ALA A 216 12.91 21.49 12.97
C ALA A 216 11.97 20.27 13.12
N ILE A 217 11.95 19.62 14.29
CA ILE A 217 11.04 18.53 14.61
C ILE A 217 9.59 19.00 14.64
N ASP A 218 9.31 20.14 15.31
CA ASP A 218 7.98 20.74 15.35
C ASP A 218 7.48 21.07 13.94
N HIS A 219 8.33 21.69 13.11
CA HIS A 219 8.03 21.96 11.71
C HIS A 219 7.74 20.72 10.87
N TYR A 220 8.46 19.64 11.13
CA TYR A 220 8.22 18.36 10.48
C TYR A 220 6.81 17.83 10.81
N TRP A 221 6.43 17.83 12.09
CA TRP A 221 5.11 17.36 12.52
C TRP A 221 3.96 18.25 12.01
N ASP A 222 4.19 19.55 11.92
CA ASP A 222 3.25 20.48 11.29
C ASP A 222 3.06 20.16 9.79
N ALA A 223 4.13 19.84 9.08
CA ALA A 223 4.05 19.44 7.69
C ALA A 223 3.30 18.10 7.52
N VAL A 224 3.60 17.11 8.35
CA VAL A 224 2.90 15.81 8.41
C VAL A 224 1.41 16.01 8.69
N SER A 225 1.06 16.87 9.66
CA SER A 225 -0.34 17.17 9.99
C SER A 225 -1.09 17.82 8.83
N ARG A 226 -0.47 18.78 8.14
CA ARG A 226 -1.06 19.42 6.94
C ARG A 226 -1.25 18.40 5.81
N GLU A 227 -0.27 17.55 5.55
CA GLU A 227 -0.38 16.50 4.53
C GLU A 227 -1.54 15.55 4.82
N ARG A 228 -1.69 15.13 6.08
CA ARG A 228 -2.82 14.30 6.54
C ARG A 228 -4.16 14.95 6.25
N THR A 229 -4.31 16.24 6.57
CA THR A 229 -5.54 16.99 6.34
C THR A 229 -5.89 17.04 4.86
N VAL A 230 -4.91 17.39 4.01
CA VAL A 230 -5.10 17.44 2.55
C VAL A 230 -5.47 16.08 1.96
N LEU A 231 -4.86 14.99 2.44
CA LEU A 231 -5.20 13.65 1.98
C LEU A 231 -6.62 13.24 2.40
N ALA A 232 -7.03 13.55 3.65
CA ALA A 232 -8.38 13.29 4.15
C ALA A 232 -9.44 14.06 3.34
N GLU A 233 -9.24 15.36 3.11
CA GLU A 233 -10.14 16.19 2.31
C GLU A 233 -10.29 15.68 0.86
N LYS A 234 -9.19 15.25 0.24
CA LYS A 234 -9.22 14.68 -1.11
C LYS A 234 -9.99 13.36 -1.16
N TYR A 235 -9.80 12.52 -0.13
CA TYR A 235 -10.53 11.26 -0.02
C TYR A 235 -12.03 11.49 0.14
N GLU A 236 -12.44 12.37 1.07
CA GLU A 236 -13.85 12.70 1.31
C GLU A 236 -14.53 13.27 0.07
N ARG A 237 -13.86 14.19 -0.63
CA ARG A 237 -14.37 14.76 -1.87
C ARG A 237 -14.53 13.70 -2.96
N GLY A 238 -13.49 12.89 -3.23
CA GLY A 238 -13.55 11.83 -4.24
C GLY A 238 -14.61 10.77 -3.90
N HIS A 239 -14.81 10.46 -2.62
CA HIS A 239 -15.86 9.55 -2.18
C HIS A 239 -17.27 10.14 -2.41
N ALA A 240 -17.47 11.42 -2.11
CA ALA A 240 -18.75 12.12 -2.34
C ALA A 240 -19.08 12.19 -3.84
N GLU A 241 -18.12 12.62 -4.66
CA GLU A 241 -18.26 12.67 -6.13
C GLU A 241 -18.57 11.29 -6.72
N GLY A 242 -17.86 10.24 -6.30
CA GLY A 242 -18.10 8.86 -6.75
C GLY A 242 -19.46 8.31 -6.32
N LEU A 243 -19.96 8.68 -5.13
CA LEU A 243 -21.27 8.27 -4.65
C LEU A 243 -22.40 8.97 -5.47
N GLU A 244 -22.24 10.26 -5.75
CA GLU A 244 -23.19 11.03 -6.57
C GLU A 244 -23.27 10.45 -7.99
N GLU A 245 -22.13 10.30 -8.67
CA GLU A 245 -22.05 9.73 -10.01
C GLU A 245 -22.60 8.29 -10.06
N GLY A 246 -22.23 7.45 -9.09
CA GLY A 246 -22.73 6.07 -8.98
C GLY A 246 -24.25 6.01 -8.79
N THR A 247 -24.81 6.95 -8.01
CA THR A 247 -26.26 7.06 -7.78
C THR A 247 -26.99 7.48 -9.06
N GLU A 248 -26.50 8.49 -9.77
CA GLU A 248 -27.08 8.95 -11.03
C GLU A 248 -27.09 7.85 -12.09
N ILE A 249 -25.95 7.16 -12.27
CA ILE A 249 -25.84 6.03 -13.20
C ILE A 249 -26.79 4.91 -12.81
N GLY A 250 -26.88 4.57 -11.52
CA GLY A 250 -27.77 3.55 -10.99
C GLY A 250 -29.26 3.86 -11.26
N VAL A 251 -29.67 5.09 -10.98
CA VAL A 251 -31.05 5.56 -11.24
C VAL A 251 -31.35 5.54 -12.74
N ALA A 252 -30.45 6.04 -13.60
CA ALA A 252 -30.65 6.04 -15.04
C ALA A 252 -30.79 4.61 -15.61
N LYS A 253 -29.93 3.69 -15.21
CA LYS A 253 -30.00 2.27 -15.61
C LYS A 253 -31.28 1.58 -15.10
N GLY A 254 -31.63 1.83 -13.84
CA GLY A 254 -32.85 1.27 -13.24
C GLY A 254 -34.12 1.74 -13.95
N ARG A 255 -34.21 3.04 -14.29
CA ARG A 255 -35.33 3.59 -15.07
C ARG A 255 -35.41 3.00 -16.48
N ALA A 256 -34.26 2.91 -17.18
CA ALA A 256 -34.24 2.33 -18.53
C ALA A 256 -34.68 0.86 -18.54
N LYS A 257 -34.20 0.06 -17.59
CA LYS A 257 -34.53 -1.34 -17.43
C LYS A 257 -36.01 -1.52 -17.07
N GLY A 258 -36.51 -0.79 -16.08
CA GLY A 258 -37.91 -0.85 -15.66
C GLY A 258 -38.88 -0.40 -16.76
N HIS A 259 -38.51 0.60 -17.57
CA HIS A 259 -39.33 1.01 -18.72
C HIS A 259 -39.37 -0.06 -19.80
N ALA A 260 -38.23 -0.71 -20.12
CA ALA A 260 -38.17 -1.78 -21.10
C ALA A 260 -38.99 -3.00 -20.67
N GLU A 261 -38.84 -3.44 -19.42
CA GLU A 261 -39.59 -4.55 -18.83
C GLU A 261 -41.12 -4.25 -18.78
N GLY A 262 -41.46 -3.03 -18.36
CA GLY A 262 -42.89 -2.60 -18.33
C GLY A 262 -43.52 -2.53 -19.70
N LEU A 263 -42.76 -2.11 -20.73
CA LEU A 263 -43.26 -2.09 -22.12
C LEU A 263 -43.49 -3.52 -22.65
N GLU A 264 -42.56 -4.43 -22.43
CA GLU A 264 -42.65 -5.83 -22.84
C GLU A 264 -43.83 -6.54 -22.16
N GLU A 265 -43.97 -6.37 -20.83
CA GLU A 265 -45.15 -6.91 -20.12
C GLU A 265 -46.47 -6.31 -20.61
N GLY A 266 -46.49 -5.00 -20.86
CA GLY A 266 -47.68 -4.30 -21.37
C GLY A 266 -48.11 -4.82 -22.74
N LEU A 267 -47.15 -4.99 -23.65
CA LEU A 267 -47.39 -5.57 -24.97
C LEU A 267 -47.94 -7.00 -24.87
N ALA A 268 -47.30 -7.88 -24.11
CA ALA A 268 -47.69 -9.26 -23.91
C ALA A 268 -49.13 -9.37 -23.31
N LYS A 269 -49.43 -8.55 -22.30
CA LYS A 269 -50.80 -8.48 -21.71
C LYS A 269 -51.83 -7.95 -22.72
N GLY A 270 -51.46 -6.92 -23.50
CA GLY A 270 -52.30 -6.36 -24.55
C GLY A 270 -52.63 -7.36 -25.66
N GLU A 271 -51.61 -8.11 -26.13
CA GLU A 271 -51.80 -9.17 -27.13
C GLU A 271 -52.71 -10.29 -26.64
N LYS A 272 -52.50 -10.78 -25.41
CA LYS A 272 -53.37 -11.80 -24.80
C LYS A 272 -54.81 -11.33 -24.68
N LYS A 273 -55.02 -10.10 -24.23
CA LYS A 273 -56.39 -9.52 -24.12
C LYS A 273 -57.06 -9.42 -25.48
N ARG A 274 -56.33 -8.94 -26.49
CA ARG A 274 -56.84 -8.83 -27.87
C ARG A 274 -57.12 -10.18 -28.47
N SER A 275 -56.26 -11.18 -28.28
CA SER A 275 -56.48 -12.56 -28.72
C SER A 275 -57.71 -13.16 -28.08
N ALA A 276 -58.00 -12.94 -26.80
CA ALA A 276 -59.17 -13.39 -26.09
C ALA A 276 -60.49 -12.71 -26.61
N GLU A 277 -60.41 -11.39 -26.86
CA GLU A 277 -61.57 -10.66 -27.45
C GLU A 277 -61.94 -11.16 -28.87
N ILE A 278 -60.92 -11.40 -29.71
CA ILE A 278 -61.08 -11.99 -31.03
C ILE A 278 -61.72 -13.42 -30.92
N ALA A 279 -61.14 -14.23 -29.99
CA ALA A 279 -61.70 -15.60 -29.77
C ALA A 279 -63.15 -15.60 -29.34
N LYS A 280 -63.60 -14.72 -28.44
CA LYS A 280 -64.95 -14.53 -28.02
C LYS A 280 -65.89 -14.23 -29.23
N THR A 281 -65.40 -13.28 -30.05
CA THR A 281 -66.21 -12.91 -31.28
C THR A 281 -66.30 -14.07 -32.25
N MET A 282 -65.22 -14.82 -32.48
CA MET A 282 -65.26 -15.99 -33.40
C MET A 282 -66.06 -17.15 -32.83
N LEU A 283 -66.08 -17.37 -31.52
CA LEU A 283 -66.93 -18.33 -30.84
C LEU A 283 -68.46 -17.99 -31.04
N SER A 284 -68.79 -16.72 -30.89
CA SER A 284 -70.18 -16.25 -31.13
C SER A 284 -70.65 -16.42 -32.57
N MET A 285 -69.75 -16.55 -33.55
CA MET A 285 -70.03 -16.81 -34.96
C MET A 285 -69.99 -18.29 -35.29
N ASN A 286 -69.97 -19.21 -34.32
CA ASN A 286 -69.95 -20.67 -34.48
C ASN A 286 -68.72 -21.18 -35.31
N ILE A 287 -67.57 -20.50 -35.26
CA ILE A 287 -66.37 -20.93 -35.95
C ILE A 287 -65.72 -22.12 -35.20
N PRO A 288 -65.20 -23.15 -35.89
CA PRO A 288 -64.59 -24.31 -35.23
C PRO A 288 -63.40 -23.93 -34.38
N LEU A 289 -63.25 -24.54 -33.15
CA LEU A 289 -62.23 -24.28 -32.18
C LEU A 289 -60.76 -24.36 -32.73
N GLU A 290 -60.57 -25.28 -33.70
CA GLU A 290 -59.24 -25.42 -34.35
C GLU A 290 -58.89 -24.20 -35.21
N THR A 291 -59.85 -23.59 -35.85
CA THR A 291 -59.67 -22.37 -36.65
C THR A 291 -59.42 -21.16 -35.74
N ILE A 292 -60.15 -21.08 -34.62
CA ILE A 292 -59.93 -20.00 -33.60
C ILE A 292 -58.59 -20.12 -32.99
N SER A 293 -58.13 -21.31 -32.60
CA SER A 293 -56.81 -21.56 -32.05
C SER A 293 -55.67 -21.11 -32.99
N LYS A 294 -55.79 -21.44 -34.27
CA LYS A 294 -54.82 -21.02 -35.30
C LYS A 294 -54.86 -19.52 -35.56
N ALA A 295 -55.98 -18.86 -35.46
CA ALA A 295 -56.09 -17.42 -35.69
C ALA A 295 -55.65 -16.56 -34.51
N THR A 296 -55.84 -17.03 -33.28
CA THR A 296 -55.60 -16.28 -32.06
C THR A 296 -54.33 -16.71 -31.31
N GLY A 297 -53.78 -17.89 -31.65
CA GLY A 297 -52.65 -18.48 -30.93
C GLY A 297 -53.00 -19.06 -29.55
N LEU A 298 -54.27 -19.03 -29.13
CA LEU A 298 -54.74 -19.58 -27.87
C LEU A 298 -54.89 -21.10 -27.96
N SER A 299 -54.53 -21.81 -26.92
CA SER A 299 -54.73 -23.25 -26.79
C SER A 299 -56.20 -23.61 -26.68
N LYS A 300 -56.60 -24.89 -27.00
CA LYS A 300 -57.97 -25.38 -26.86
C LYS A 300 -58.47 -25.21 -25.41
N ASP A 301 -57.66 -25.43 -24.44
CA ASP A 301 -58.04 -25.30 -23.04
C ASP A 301 -58.27 -23.82 -22.64
N GLU A 302 -57.49 -22.89 -23.17
CA GLU A 302 -57.68 -21.44 -22.97
C GLU A 302 -59.04 -21.01 -23.69
N LEU A 303 -59.31 -21.55 -24.84
CA LEU A 303 -60.57 -21.25 -25.55
C LEU A 303 -61.84 -21.79 -24.87
N LEU A 304 -61.73 -22.89 -24.12
CA LEU A 304 -62.89 -23.46 -23.37
C LEU A 304 -63.14 -22.66 -22.06
N ASN A 305 -62.17 -21.86 -21.60
CA ASN A 305 -62.31 -21.05 -20.40
C ASN A 305 -62.56 -19.55 -20.68
N ILE A 306 -62.82 -19.20 -21.93
CA ILE A 306 -63.23 -17.86 -22.39
C ILE A 306 -64.75 -17.76 -22.46
#